data_30dbc2c2de87b3f43c228aaa56d2cec3
#
_entry.id   30dbc2c2de87b3f43c228aaa56d2cec3
#
_cell.length_a   1.000
_cell.length_b   1.000
_cell.length_c   1.000
_cell.angle_alpha   90.00
_cell.angle_beta   90.00
_cell.angle_gamma   90.00
#
_symmetry.space_group_name_H-M   'P 1'
#
loop_
_entity.id
_entity.type
_entity.pdbx_description
1 polymer ?
#
loop_
_entity_poly.entity_id
_entity_poly.type
_entity_poly.pdbx_seq_one_letter_code
_entity_poly.pdbx_strand_id
1 'polypeptide(L)'
;MSQPVYALNLFNVANRDEYLAYSRRSATEVKAHGGRVIALGKFHEAIVGDMAPRNVLIVVEWASRQDFDSYCNDPALVDLHPHRVNGTDNYIWHLFDKLEDLRPILKDEA
;
A
#
# COMPACT_ATOMS: atom_id res chain seq x y z
N MET A 1 15.90 2.14 16.50
CA MET A 1 15.68 2.92 15.31
C MET A 1 14.68 2.22 14.41
N SER A 2 13.86 3.02 13.78
CA SER A 2 12.83 2.46 12.90
C SER A 2 13.41 2.12 11.55
N GLN A 3 12.94 1.03 10.98
CA GLN A 3 13.23 0.63 9.61
C GLN A 3 12.03 1.00 8.77
N PRO A 4 12.16 1.93 7.81
CA PRO A 4 11.03 2.24 6.93
C PRO A 4 10.62 1.04 6.09
N VAL A 5 9.34 0.97 5.79
CA VAL A 5 8.80 -0.09 4.95
C VAL A 5 7.98 0.54 3.83
N TYR A 6 7.94 -0.14 2.69
CA TYR A 6 7.04 0.21 1.59
C TYR A 6 5.83 -0.71 1.62
N ALA A 7 4.65 -0.12 1.51
CA ALA A 7 3.44 -0.89 1.29
C ALA A 7 3.07 -0.77 -0.19
N LEU A 8 3.12 -1.88 -0.87
CA LEU A 8 2.73 -1.98 -2.28
C LEU A 8 1.25 -2.32 -2.33
N ASN A 9 0.48 -1.48 -2.99
CA ASN A 9 -0.95 -1.70 -3.19
C ASN A 9 -1.22 -1.81 -4.67
N LEU A 10 -1.80 -2.94 -5.09
CA LEU A 10 -2.25 -3.15 -6.46
C LEU A 10 -3.71 -3.59 -6.38
N PHE A 11 -4.59 -2.96 -7.14
CA PHE A 11 -6.01 -3.31 -7.07
C PHE A 11 -6.76 -2.70 -8.25
N ASN A 12 -8.02 -3.14 -8.38
CA ASN A 12 -8.98 -2.51 -9.29
C ASN A 12 -10.01 -1.76 -8.47
N VAL A 13 -10.50 -0.65 -8.98
CA VAL A 13 -11.64 0.03 -8.37
C VAL A 13 -12.90 -0.70 -8.84
N ALA A 14 -13.60 -1.33 -7.90
CA ALA A 14 -14.81 -2.08 -8.19
C ALA A 14 -16.06 -1.25 -7.95
N ASN A 15 -16.02 -0.33 -6.99
CA ASN A 15 -17.15 0.57 -6.70
C ASN A 15 -16.56 1.95 -6.43
N ARG A 16 -16.82 2.86 -7.36
CA ARG A 16 -16.23 4.19 -7.31
C ARG A 16 -16.60 4.96 -6.06
N ASP A 17 -17.86 4.91 -5.67
CA ASP A 17 -18.33 5.70 -4.53
C ASP A 17 -17.75 5.20 -3.22
N GLU A 18 -17.68 3.87 -3.06
CA GLU A 18 -17.05 3.26 -1.89
C GLU A 18 -15.58 3.61 -1.83
N TYR A 19 -14.88 3.51 -2.97
CA TYR A 19 -13.46 3.83 -2.99
C TYR A 19 -13.21 5.30 -2.68
N LEU A 20 -14.05 6.21 -3.18
CA LEU A 20 -13.91 7.62 -2.88
C LEU A 20 -14.11 7.91 -1.41
N ALA A 21 -15.08 7.24 -0.78
CA ALA A 21 -15.29 7.38 0.66
C ALA A 21 -14.04 6.96 1.44
N TYR A 22 -13.39 5.89 0.97
CA TYR A 22 -12.14 5.45 1.59
C TYR A 22 -11.02 6.44 1.33
N SER A 23 -10.79 6.82 0.06
CA SER A 23 -9.61 7.58 -0.32
C SER A 23 -9.60 8.99 0.26
N ARG A 24 -10.76 9.61 0.37
CA ARG A 24 -10.85 10.95 0.95
C ARG A 24 -10.36 11.00 2.38
N ARG A 25 -10.62 9.94 3.11
CA ARG A 25 -10.26 9.88 4.52
C ARG A 25 -8.90 9.25 4.72
N SER A 26 -8.57 8.23 3.93
CA SER A 26 -7.30 7.52 4.09
C SER A 26 -6.10 8.41 3.83
N ALA A 27 -6.19 9.36 2.92
CA ALA A 27 -5.08 10.26 2.63
C ALA A 27 -4.63 11.02 3.89
N THR A 28 -5.60 11.48 4.68
CA THR A 28 -5.30 12.18 5.93
C THR A 28 -4.80 11.21 7.00
N GLU A 29 -5.45 10.05 7.11
CA GLU A 29 -5.13 9.10 8.17
C GLU A 29 -3.78 8.42 7.95
N VAL A 30 -3.44 8.10 6.71
CA VAL A 30 -2.13 7.56 6.38
C VAL A 30 -1.04 8.53 6.81
N LYS A 31 -1.21 9.81 6.49
CA LYS A 31 -0.23 10.82 6.87
C LYS A 31 -0.14 10.97 8.38
N ALA A 32 -1.28 10.93 9.06
CA ALA A 32 -1.32 11.06 10.52
C ALA A 32 -0.62 9.90 11.22
N HIS A 33 -0.54 8.74 10.58
CA HIS A 33 0.06 7.54 11.17
C HIS A 33 1.48 7.28 10.68
N GLY A 34 2.11 8.26 10.00
CA GLY A 34 3.52 8.11 9.62
C GLY A 34 3.74 7.56 8.23
N GLY A 35 2.71 7.53 7.39
CA GLY A 35 2.84 7.10 6.01
C GLY A 35 2.88 8.27 5.06
N ARG A 36 3.47 8.05 3.88
CA ARG A 36 3.38 9.02 2.80
C ARG A 36 3.36 8.30 1.47
N VAL A 37 2.50 8.75 0.58
CA VAL A 37 2.41 8.18 -0.76
C VAL A 37 3.61 8.62 -1.56
N ILE A 38 4.36 7.66 -2.09
CA ILE A 38 5.56 7.96 -2.87
C ILE A 38 5.41 7.62 -4.35
N ALA A 39 4.37 6.86 -4.72
CA ALA A 39 4.12 6.55 -6.13
C ALA A 39 2.65 6.26 -6.33
N LEU A 40 2.12 6.76 -7.44
CA LEU A 40 0.78 6.45 -7.93
C LEU A 40 0.91 6.06 -9.39
N GLY A 41 0.20 5.03 -9.80
CA GLY A 41 0.29 4.59 -11.18
C GLY A 41 -0.99 3.98 -11.67
N LYS A 42 -1.15 4.02 -12.98
CA LYS A 42 -2.21 3.35 -13.71
C LYS A 42 -1.56 2.31 -14.59
N PHE A 43 -2.14 1.11 -14.64
CA PHE A 43 -1.57 0.05 -15.46
C PHE A 43 -1.43 0.50 -16.91
N HIS A 44 -0.27 0.24 -17.50
CA HIS A 44 0.00 0.56 -18.90
C HIS A 44 0.08 -0.72 -19.73
N GLU A 45 1.03 -1.58 -19.43
CA GLU A 45 1.15 -2.86 -20.13
C GLU A 45 2.06 -3.79 -19.35
N ALA A 46 1.85 -5.09 -19.52
CA ALA A 46 2.73 -6.10 -18.95
C ALA A 46 3.86 -6.38 -19.93
N ILE A 47 5.09 -6.13 -19.51
CA ILE A 47 6.26 -6.39 -20.33
C ILE A 47 6.64 -7.85 -20.23
N VAL A 48 6.64 -8.37 -19.00
CA VAL A 48 6.99 -9.78 -18.75
C VAL A 48 6.26 -10.21 -17.47
N GLY A 49 5.94 -11.48 -17.39
CA GLY A 49 5.23 -12.02 -16.25
C GLY A 49 3.75 -12.22 -16.55
N ASP A 50 3.12 -13.12 -15.82
CA ASP A 50 1.75 -13.55 -16.12
C ASP A 50 0.75 -13.21 -15.02
N MET A 51 1.11 -12.30 -14.12
CA MET A 51 0.18 -11.85 -13.11
C MET A 51 -0.95 -11.05 -13.76
N ALA A 52 -2.19 -11.35 -13.41
CA ALA A 52 -3.33 -10.59 -13.92
C ALA A 52 -3.17 -9.11 -13.55
N PRO A 53 -3.31 -8.20 -14.52
CA PRO A 53 -3.08 -6.78 -14.25
C PRO A 53 -4.11 -6.19 -13.30
N ARG A 54 -3.68 -5.23 -12.50
CA ARG A 54 -4.56 -4.38 -11.70
C ARG A 54 -4.40 -2.97 -12.20
N ASN A 55 -5.51 -2.21 -12.21
CA ASN A 55 -5.50 -0.87 -12.77
C ASN A 55 -4.72 0.14 -11.95
N VAL A 56 -4.66 -0.04 -10.64
CA VAL A 56 -4.13 0.97 -9.74
C VAL A 56 -2.89 0.46 -9.02
N LEU A 57 -1.87 1.30 -9.00
CA LEU A 57 -0.67 1.10 -8.18
C LEU A 57 -0.59 2.26 -7.18
N ILE A 58 -0.43 1.94 -5.91
CA ILE A 58 -0.10 2.92 -4.88
C ILE A 58 1.02 2.35 -4.03
N VAL A 59 2.09 3.11 -3.87
CA VAL A 59 3.16 2.75 -2.94
C VAL A 59 3.20 3.80 -1.83
N VAL A 60 3.08 3.32 -0.60
CA VAL A 60 3.15 4.17 0.59
C VAL A 60 4.41 3.80 1.36
N GLU A 61 5.22 4.80 1.69
CA GLU A 61 6.34 4.60 2.58
C GLU A 61 5.90 4.89 4.00
N TRP A 62 6.06 3.92 4.90
CA TRP A 62 5.76 4.07 6.32
C TRP A 62 7.07 4.21 7.07
N ALA A 63 7.09 5.08 8.08
CA ALA A 63 8.32 5.32 8.84
C ALA A 63 8.79 4.06 9.55
N SER A 64 7.86 3.13 9.85
CA SER A 64 8.20 1.86 10.47
C SER A 64 7.05 0.88 10.25
N ARG A 65 7.33 -0.41 10.44
CA ARG A 65 6.29 -1.43 10.46
C ARG A 65 5.26 -1.15 11.55
N GLN A 66 5.72 -0.62 12.67
CA GLN A 66 4.83 -0.30 13.78
C GLN A 66 3.82 0.79 13.40
N ASP A 67 4.28 1.80 12.66
CA ASP A 67 3.38 2.84 12.19
C ASP A 67 2.32 2.28 11.26
N PHE A 68 2.70 1.38 10.36
CA PHE A 68 1.75 0.70 9.49
C PHE A 68 0.73 -0.08 10.31
N ASP A 69 1.20 -0.84 11.31
CA ASP A 69 0.30 -1.61 12.17
C ASP A 69 -0.65 -0.70 12.93
N SER A 70 -0.16 0.46 13.39
CA SER A 70 -1.00 1.44 14.09
C SER A 70 -2.14 1.92 13.21
N TYR A 71 -1.84 2.18 11.92
CA TYR A 71 -2.88 2.59 10.98
C TYR A 71 -3.91 1.46 10.79
N CYS A 72 -3.45 0.24 10.58
CA CYS A 72 -4.34 -0.89 10.31
C CYS A 72 -5.21 -1.24 11.52
N ASN A 73 -4.71 -1.00 12.74
CA ASN A 73 -5.36 -1.45 13.95
C ASN A 73 -5.98 -0.34 14.79
N ASP A 74 -5.95 0.90 14.30
CA ASP A 74 -6.52 2.03 15.03
C ASP A 74 -8.03 1.86 15.17
N PRO A 75 -8.57 1.76 16.41
CA PRO A 75 -10.01 1.60 16.58
C PRO A 75 -10.83 2.73 15.97
N ALA A 76 -10.25 3.93 15.87
CA ALA A 76 -10.94 5.08 15.28
C ALA A 76 -11.14 4.91 13.76
N LEU A 77 -10.46 3.96 13.13
CA LEU A 77 -10.52 3.74 11.69
C LEU A 77 -11.28 2.47 11.32
N VAL A 78 -11.94 1.85 12.29
CA VAL A 78 -12.61 0.56 12.05
C VAL A 78 -13.70 0.68 10.97
N ASP A 79 -14.31 1.86 10.84
CA ASP A 79 -15.34 2.09 9.82
C ASP A 79 -14.76 2.48 8.46
N LEU A 80 -13.46 2.78 8.40
CA LEU A 80 -12.82 3.18 7.15
C LEU A 80 -12.45 1.99 6.29
N HIS A 81 -11.89 0.95 6.88
CA HIS A 81 -11.37 -0.19 6.12
C HIS A 81 -12.41 -0.93 5.28
N PRO A 82 -13.68 -1.07 5.73
CA PRO A 82 -14.69 -1.68 4.88
C PRO A 82 -14.90 -0.96 3.55
N HIS A 83 -14.75 0.37 3.51
CA HIS A 83 -14.86 1.12 2.26
C HIS A 83 -13.78 0.72 1.27
N ARG A 84 -12.56 0.45 1.75
CA ARG A 84 -11.50 -0.05 0.88
C ARG A 84 -11.86 -1.43 0.35
N VAL A 85 -12.30 -2.33 1.22
CA VAL A 85 -12.67 -3.69 0.82
C VAL A 85 -13.81 -3.68 -0.18
N ASN A 86 -14.85 -2.89 0.09
CA ASN A 86 -16.03 -2.83 -0.76
C ASN A 86 -15.79 -2.04 -2.04
N GLY A 87 -14.80 -1.17 -2.05
CA GLY A 87 -14.51 -0.31 -3.19
C GLY A 87 -13.51 -0.89 -4.18
N THR A 88 -12.87 -2.01 -3.85
CA THR A 88 -11.80 -2.58 -4.67
C THR A 88 -12.02 -4.05 -4.90
N ASP A 89 -11.34 -4.60 -5.92
CA ASP A 89 -11.24 -6.05 -6.08
C ASP A 89 -9.81 -6.43 -6.46
N ASN A 90 -9.49 -7.70 -6.32
CA ASN A 90 -8.17 -8.27 -6.63
C ASN A 90 -7.05 -7.50 -5.93
N TYR A 91 -7.29 -7.11 -4.70
CA TYR A 91 -6.37 -6.27 -3.93
C TYR A 91 -5.14 -7.07 -3.50
N ILE A 92 -3.96 -6.52 -3.81
CA ILE A 92 -2.69 -7.04 -3.32
C ILE A 92 -2.09 -5.97 -2.43
N TRP A 93 -1.71 -6.36 -1.22
CA TRP A 93 -1.13 -5.43 -0.24
C TRP A 93 0.06 -6.12 0.40
N HIS A 94 1.26 -5.78 -0.08
CA HIS A 94 2.50 -6.41 0.36
C HIS A 94 3.42 -5.38 0.99
N LEU A 95 4.15 -5.79 2.00
CA LEU A 95 5.13 -4.94 2.65
C LEU A 95 6.53 -5.36 2.22
N PHE A 96 7.37 -4.36 1.97
CA PHE A 96 8.78 -4.54 1.61
C PHE A 96 9.62 -3.65 2.52
N ASP A 97 10.75 -4.13 2.97
CA ASP A 97 11.70 -3.29 3.69
C ASP A 97 12.34 -2.31 2.70
N LYS A 98 12.46 -1.04 3.13
CA LYS A 98 13.17 -0.06 2.30
C LYS A 98 14.66 -0.36 2.32
N LEU A 99 15.28 -0.37 1.17
CA LEU A 99 16.72 -0.63 1.03
C LEU A 99 17.38 0.55 0.35
N GLU A 100 18.64 0.81 0.70
CA GLU A 100 19.46 1.79 0.00
C GLU A 100 19.99 1.24 -1.31
N ASP A 101 20.27 -0.08 -1.33
CA ASP A 101 20.68 -0.80 -2.53
C ASP A 101 20.36 -2.28 -2.33
N LEU A 102 20.70 -3.11 -3.29
CA LEU A 102 20.33 -4.52 -3.27
C LEU A 102 21.31 -5.43 -2.57
N ARG A 103 22.35 -4.89 -1.94
CA ARG A 103 23.33 -5.74 -1.27
C ARG A 103 22.73 -6.67 -0.21
N PRO A 104 21.73 -6.25 0.59
CA PRO A 104 21.14 -7.19 1.55
C PRO A 104 20.50 -8.42 0.91
N ILE A 105 19.98 -8.28 -0.32
CA ILE A 105 19.40 -9.41 -1.06
C ILE A 105 20.48 -10.23 -1.72
N LEU A 106 21.48 -9.56 -2.29
CA LEU A 106 22.55 -10.20 -3.03
C LEU A 106 23.64 -10.74 -2.14
N LYS A 107 23.63 -10.32 -0.89
CA LYS A 107 24.60 -10.82 0.07
C LYS A 107 24.48 -12.32 0.14
N ASP A 108 25.53 -12.94 -0.23
CA ASP A 108 25.52 -14.37 -0.27
C ASP A 108 25.62 -14.94 1.11
N GLU A 109 24.65 -15.68 1.45
CA GLU A 109 24.62 -16.37 2.71
C GLU A 109 25.45 -17.62 2.66
N ALA A 110 25.95 -17.96 1.54
CA ALA A 110 26.76 -19.16 1.41
C ALA A 110 28.01 -19.09 2.22
#